data_1f1072fecfa3408938b9faba03f8787c
#
_entry.id   1f1072fecfa3408938b9faba03f8787c
#
_cell.length_a   1.000
_cell.length_b   1.000
_cell.length_c   1.000
_cell.angle_alpha   90.00
_cell.angle_beta   90.00
_cell.angle_gamma   90.00
#
_symmetry.space_group_name_H-M   'P 1'
#
loop_
_entity.id
_entity.type
_entity.pdbx_description
1 polymer ?
#
loop_
_entity_poly.entity_id
_entity_poly.type
_entity_poly.pdbx_seq_one_letter_code
_entity_poly.pdbx_strand_id
1 'polypeptide(L)'
;MPEERQAPADAVYRAEDIKVLPVPDTFFGLLAAIRERPGMYIGRKSLRDFYAWLNGYQFARMQTGVPPLADEAEFDGFDAFVCGKYRWHDVGGWAAKIAYYYRDDADALDEFFKLLDEFRAASKPRSRRAGGSRKEA
;
A
#
# COMPACT_ATOMS: atom_id res chain seq x y z
N MET A 1 -23.57 -37.68 3.64
CA MET A 1 -24.00 -36.28 3.56
C MET A 1 -23.23 -35.48 4.55
N PRO A 2 -22.50 -34.48 4.10
CA PRO A 2 -21.83 -33.62 5.05
C PRO A 2 -22.92 -32.86 5.82
N GLU A 3 -22.85 -32.92 7.13
CA GLU A 3 -23.70 -32.08 7.95
C GLU A 3 -23.38 -30.64 7.66
N GLU A 4 -24.37 -29.89 7.23
CA GLU A 4 -24.22 -28.47 7.16
C GLU A 4 -24.03 -27.95 8.57
N ARG A 5 -22.83 -27.46 8.86
CA ARG A 5 -22.58 -26.80 10.12
C ARG A 5 -23.29 -25.46 10.08
N GLN A 6 -24.53 -25.48 10.56
CA GLN A 6 -25.21 -24.21 10.76
C GLN A 6 -24.56 -23.52 11.94
N ALA A 7 -24.24 -22.24 11.75
CA ALA A 7 -23.82 -21.42 12.86
C ALA A 7 -24.91 -21.46 13.93
N PRO A 8 -24.53 -21.54 15.22
CA PRO A 8 -25.52 -21.53 16.29
C PRO A 8 -26.43 -20.30 16.14
N ALA A 9 -27.69 -20.49 16.38
CA ALA A 9 -28.71 -19.43 16.22
C ALA A 9 -28.41 -18.18 17.08
N ASP A 10 -27.59 -18.34 18.11
CA ASP A 10 -27.16 -17.28 19.00
C ASP A 10 -25.84 -16.64 18.65
N ALA A 11 -25.22 -17.10 17.55
CA ALA A 11 -23.98 -16.48 17.06
C ALA A 11 -24.29 -15.19 16.29
N VAL A 12 -24.83 -14.21 17.00
CA VAL A 12 -25.01 -12.89 16.43
C VAL A 12 -23.77 -12.09 16.76
N TYR A 13 -23.02 -11.74 15.73
CA TYR A 13 -21.90 -10.84 15.91
C TYR A 13 -22.45 -9.45 16.21
N ARG A 14 -22.19 -8.99 17.40
CA ARG A 14 -22.55 -7.62 17.77
C ARG A 14 -21.44 -6.69 17.28
N ALA A 15 -21.82 -5.50 16.90
CA ALA A 15 -20.84 -4.51 16.45
C ALA A 15 -19.73 -4.27 17.48
N GLU A 16 -20.05 -4.37 18.75
CA GLU A 16 -19.13 -4.19 19.86
C GLU A 16 -18.11 -5.34 20.01
N ASP A 17 -18.44 -6.51 19.43
CA ASP A 17 -17.55 -7.66 19.47
C ASP A 17 -16.56 -7.67 18.30
N ILE A 18 -16.77 -6.80 17.34
CA ILE A 18 -15.88 -6.70 16.18
C ILE A 18 -14.68 -5.85 16.59
N LYS A 19 -13.55 -6.51 16.74
CA LYS A 19 -12.30 -5.78 16.92
C LYS A 19 -11.89 -5.15 15.60
N VAL A 20 -12.24 -3.88 15.46
CA VAL A 20 -11.79 -3.12 14.31
C VAL A 20 -10.30 -2.86 14.50
N LEU A 21 -9.49 -3.30 13.55
CA LEU A 21 -8.09 -2.95 13.53
C LEU A 21 -8.00 -1.41 13.42
N PRO A 22 -7.15 -0.77 14.22
CA PRO A 22 -7.00 0.66 14.08
C PRO A 22 -6.58 1.00 12.65
N VAL A 23 -7.38 1.84 12.00
CA VAL A 23 -7.06 2.31 10.65
C VAL A 23 -6.07 3.44 10.82
N PRO A 24 -4.89 3.33 10.26
CA PRO A 24 -3.92 4.43 10.31
C PRO A 24 -4.50 5.67 9.63
N ASP A 25 -4.18 6.84 10.18
CA ASP A 25 -4.69 8.11 9.67
C ASP A 25 -4.06 8.53 8.35
N THR A 26 -2.94 7.91 7.98
CA THR A 26 -2.21 8.26 6.77
C THR A 26 -2.11 7.08 5.83
N PHE A 27 -1.99 7.38 4.55
CA PHE A 27 -1.83 6.35 3.52
C PHE A 27 -0.54 5.56 3.72
N PHE A 28 0.58 6.25 3.92
CA PHE A 28 1.84 5.57 4.15
C PHE A 28 1.86 4.81 5.48
N GLY A 29 1.09 5.28 6.47
CA GLY A 29 0.88 4.54 7.71
C GLY A 29 0.14 3.22 7.47
N LEU A 30 -0.86 3.23 6.58
CA LEU A 30 -1.56 2.03 6.18
C LEU A 30 -0.62 1.05 5.48
N LEU A 31 0.20 1.54 4.55
CA LEU A 31 1.18 0.69 3.87
C LEU A 31 2.19 0.09 4.85
N ALA A 32 2.62 0.87 5.84
CA ALA A 32 3.53 0.38 6.88
C ALA A 32 2.89 -0.73 7.72
N ALA A 33 1.60 -0.60 8.04
CA ALA A 33 0.86 -1.63 8.77
C ALA A 33 0.76 -2.93 7.97
N ILE A 34 0.52 -2.81 6.66
CA ILE A 34 0.48 -3.97 5.77
C ILE A 34 1.86 -4.63 5.68
N ARG A 35 2.92 -3.83 5.62
CA ARG A 35 4.30 -4.33 5.59
C ARG A 35 4.61 -5.16 6.82
N GLU A 36 4.18 -4.69 7.98
CA GLU A 36 4.43 -5.36 9.24
C GLU A 36 3.65 -6.65 9.37
N ARG A 37 2.38 -6.64 8.94
CA ARG A 37 1.50 -7.79 9.09
C ARG A 37 0.70 -8.06 7.82
N PRO A 38 1.36 -8.47 6.74
CA PRO A 38 0.65 -8.67 5.47
C PRO A 38 -0.47 -9.69 5.56
N GLY A 39 -0.29 -10.74 6.36
CA GLY A 39 -1.32 -11.76 6.52
C GLY A 39 -2.65 -11.24 7.04
N MET A 40 -2.63 -10.16 7.82
CA MET A 40 -3.85 -9.60 8.39
C MET A 40 -4.65 -8.78 7.38
N TYR A 41 -3.98 -8.19 6.42
CA TYR A 41 -4.63 -7.30 5.46
C TYR A 41 -4.87 -7.97 4.11
N ILE A 42 -3.91 -8.73 3.65
CA ILE A 42 -3.94 -9.30 2.30
C ILE A 42 -3.87 -10.82 2.28
N GLY A 43 -3.93 -11.46 3.45
CA GLY A 43 -3.99 -12.90 3.57
C GLY A 43 -2.64 -13.59 3.49
N ARG A 44 -1.69 -13.05 2.78
CA ARG A 44 -0.34 -13.61 2.65
C ARG A 44 0.62 -12.54 2.13
N LYS A 45 1.90 -12.82 2.23
CA LYS A 45 2.93 -11.90 1.72
C LYS A 45 3.05 -12.09 0.20
N SER A 46 2.39 -11.24 -0.55
CA SER A 46 2.30 -11.34 -2.01
C SER A 46 2.11 -9.96 -2.64
N LEU A 47 2.96 -9.63 -3.60
CA LEU A 47 2.82 -8.36 -4.33
C LEU A 47 1.51 -8.32 -5.13
N ARG A 48 1.14 -9.43 -5.75
CA ARG A 48 -0.10 -9.49 -6.53
C ARG A 48 -1.32 -9.25 -5.67
N ASP A 49 -1.37 -9.92 -4.52
CA ASP A 49 -2.49 -9.77 -3.60
C ASP A 49 -2.52 -8.38 -3.01
N PHE A 50 -1.35 -7.81 -2.71
CA PHE A 50 -1.27 -6.43 -2.24
C PHE A 50 -1.79 -5.45 -3.28
N TYR A 51 -1.37 -5.62 -4.53
CA TYR A 51 -1.79 -4.72 -5.60
C TYR A 51 -3.31 -4.79 -5.82
N ALA A 52 -3.86 -6.00 -5.84
CA ALA A 52 -5.30 -6.19 -5.97
C ALA A 52 -6.06 -5.58 -4.78
N TRP A 53 -5.54 -5.78 -3.58
CA TRP A 53 -6.14 -5.23 -2.37
C TRP A 53 -6.14 -3.70 -2.41
N LEU A 54 -5.01 -3.12 -2.80
CA LEU A 54 -4.88 -1.67 -2.88
C LEU A 54 -5.85 -1.06 -3.88
N ASN A 55 -5.95 -1.68 -5.06
CA ASN A 55 -6.90 -1.22 -6.06
C ASN A 55 -8.34 -1.33 -5.57
N GLY A 56 -8.69 -2.43 -4.90
CA GLY A 56 -10.01 -2.61 -4.33
C GLY A 56 -10.33 -1.59 -3.25
N TYR A 57 -9.36 -1.30 -2.40
CA TYR A 57 -9.50 -0.30 -1.36
C TYR A 57 -9.77 1.09 -1.96
N GLN A 58 -8.99 1.48 -2.96
CA GLN A 58 -9.16 2.78 -3.61
C GLN A 58 -10.48 2.87 -4.37
N PHE A 59 -10.86 1.78 -5.04
CA PHE A 59 -12.12 1.72 -5.76
C PHE A 59 -13.31 1.84 -4.81
N ALA A 60 -13.28 1.12 -3.69
CA ALA A 60 -14.36 1.15 -2.72
C ALA A 60 -14.54 2.55 -2.11
N ARG A 61 -13.44 3.24 -1.82
CA ARG A 61 -13.51 4.62 -1.34
C ARG A 61 -14.15 5.53 -2.35
N MET A 62 -13.74 5.39 -3.61
CA MET A 62 -14.29 6.20 -4.68
C MET A 62 -15.79 5.97 -4.84
N GLN A 63 -16.23 4.71 -4.77
CA GLN A 63 -17.63 4.35 -4.92
C GLN A 63 -18.48 4.85 -3.76
N THR A 64 -17.91 4.94 -2.58
CA THR A 64 -18.66 5.37 -1.39
C THR A 64 -18.50 6.85 -1.08
N GLY A 65 -17.76 7.58 -1.91
CA GLY A 65 -17.57 9.03 -1.73
C GLY A 65 -16.63 9.40 -0.58
N VAL A 66 -15.89 8.44 -0.04
CA VAL A 66 -14.91 8.73 1.00
C VAL A 66 -13.66 9.34 0.36
N PRO A 67 -13.22 10.53 0.79
CA PRO A 67 -12.07 11.17 0.16
C PRO A 67 -10.76 10.40 0.43
N PRO A 68 -9.77 10.54 -0.46
CA PRO A 68 -8.47 9.93 -0.23
C PRO A 68 -7.79 10.53 1.00
N LEU A 69 -6.89 9.75 1.59
CA LEU A 69 -6.09 10.25 2.70
C LEU A 69 -5.15 11.37 2.23
N ALA A 70 -4.84 12.29 3.13
CA ALA A 70 -4.13 13.51 2.78
C ALA A 70 -2.80 13.29 2.07
N ASP A 71 -2.08 12.24 2.44
CA ASP A 71 -0.76 11.93 1.87
C ASP A 71 -0.81 10.99 0.67
N GLU A 72 -1.99 10.54 0.28
CA GLU A 72 -2.12 9.54 -0.79
C GLU A 72 -1.68 10.08 -2.14
N ALA A 73 -1.87 11.37 -2.38
CA ALA A 73 -1.43 11.97 -3.64
C ALA A 73 0.08 11.88 -3.87
N GLU A 74 0.86 11.80 -2.80
CA GLU A 74 2.31 11.64 -2.92
C GLU A 74 2.67 10.32 -3.61
N PHE A 75 1.85 9.30 -3.42
CA PHE A 75 2.07 8.00 -4.02
C PHE A 75 1.88 8.01 -5.53
N ASP A 76 1.21 9.00 -6.08
CA ASP A 76 0.98 9.11 -7.52
C ASP A 76 2.29 9.16 -8.32
N GLY A 77 3.35 9.65 -7.70
CA GLY A 77 4.67 9.69 -8.34
C GLY A 77 5.43 8.38 -8.32
N PHE A 78 4.93 7.37 -7.61
CA PHE A 78 5.67 6.11 -7.44
C PHE A 78 5.86 5.36 -8.75
N ASP A 79 4.86 5.38 -9.63
CA ASP A 79 4.98 4.71 -10.92
C ASP A 79 6.13 5.27 -11.75
N ALA A 80 6.23 6.59 -11.82
CA ALA A 80 7.32 7.23 -12.54
C ALA A 80 8.68 6.91 -11.90
N PHE A 81 8.71 6.83 -10.58
CA PHE A 81 9.94 6.49 -9.86
C PHE A 81 10.42 5.09 -10.23
N VAL A 82 9.50 4.11 -10.26
CA VAL A 82 9.84 2.73 -10.63
C VAL A 82 10.28 2.64 -12.08
N CYS A 83 9.60 3.36 -12.98
CA CYS A 83 10.00 3.43 -14.39
C CYS A 83 11.43 3.94 -14.53
N GLY A 84 11.77 4.98 -13.81
CA GLY A 84 13.12 5.53 -13.83
C GLY A 84 14.16 4.58 -13.24
N LYS A 85 13.80 3.90 -12.15
CA LYS A 85 14.69 2.98 -11.47
C LYS A 85 15.10 1.79 -12.37
N TYR A 86 14.10 1.22 -13.08
CA TYR A 86 14.32 0.09 -13.95
C TYR A 86 14.64 0.49 -15.39
N ARG A 87 14.60 1.78 -15.70
CA ARG A 87 14.77 2.29 -17.07
C ARG A 87 13.80 1.61 -18.03
N TRP A 88 12.58 1.45 -17.57
CA TRP A 88 11.55 0.74 -18.32
C TRP A 88 10.30 1.62 -18.38
N HIS A 89 10.09 2.25 -19.52
CA HIS A 89 9.02 3.23 -19.72
C HIS A 89 7.85 2.71 -20.55
N ASP A 90 7.83 1.41 -20.82
CA ASP A 90 6.74 0.80 -21.56
C ASP A 90 5.45 0.72 -20.75
N VAL A 91 4.38 0.33 -21.41
CA VAL A 91 3.07 0.14 -20.81
C VAL A 91 3.15 -0.88 -19.68
N GLY A 92 2.39 -0.66 -18.66
CA GLY A 92 2.38 -1.51 -17.48
C GLY A 92 2.76 -0.71 -16.25
N GLY A 93 2.03 -0.92 -15.17
CA GLY A 93 2.26 -0.19 -13.95
C GLY A 93 3.46 -0.72 -13.15
N TRP A 94 3.72 -0.04 -12.06
CA TRP A 94 4.85 -0.39 -11.18
C TRP A 94 4.81 -1.82 -10.68
N ALA A 95 3.61 -2.34 -10.39
CA ALA A 95 3.48 -3.70 -9.85
C ALA A 95 3.93 -4.75 -10.87
N ALA A 96 3.54 -4.58 -12.13
CA ALA A 96 3.94 -5.51 -13.18
C ALA A 96 5.45 -5.48 -13.41
N LYS A 97 6.05 -4.30 -13.33
CA LYS A 97 7.49 -4.15 -13.52
C LYS A 97 8.29 -4.80 -12.41
N ILE A 98 7.88 -4.61 -11.16
CA ILE A 98 8.52 -5.29 -10.04
C ILE A 98 8.36 -6.80 -10.16
N ALA A 99 7.15 -7.26 -10.47
CA ALA A 99 6.86 -8.69 -10.60
C ALA A 99 7.68 -9.35 -11.72
N TYR A 100 8.04 -8.60 -12.74
CA TYR A 100 8.85 -9.13 -13.83
C TYR A 100 10.24 -9.58 -13.36
N TYR A 101 10.83 -8.85 -12.41
CA TYR A 101 12.16 -9.17 -11.91
C TYR A 101 12.18 -10.15 -10.75
N TYR A 102 11.04 -10.40 -10.13
CA TYR A 102 10.96 -11.25 -8.95
C TYR A 102 9.92 -12.34 -9.15
N ARG A 103 10.38 -13.58 -9.30
CA ARG A 103 9.48 -14.70 -9.51
C ARG A 103 8.65 -15.01 -8.27
N ASP A 104 9.28 -14.91 -7.10
CA ASP A 104 8.61 -15.13 -5.84
C ASP A 104 7.83 -13.89 -5.45
N ASP A 105 6.54 -14.07 -5.21
CA ASP A 105 5.63 -12.97 -4.92
C ASP A 105 5.92 -12.31 -3.58
N ALA A 106 6.43 -13.08 -2.60
CA ALA A 106 6.84 -12.52 -1.32
C ALA A 106 8.07 -11.64 -1.47
N ASP A 107 9.03 -12.09 -2.28
CA ASP A 107 10.23 -11.29 -2.56
C ASP A 107 9.87 -10.03 -3.34
N ALA A 108 8.91 -10.13 -4.24
CA ALA A 108 8.41 -8.98 -4.99
C ALA A 108 7.80 -7.93 -4.05
N LEU A 109 7.07 -8.37 -3.03
CA LEU A 109 6.51 -7.46 -2.05
C LEU A 109 7.61 -6.78 -1.22
N ASP A 110 8.64 -7.52 -0.84
CA ASP A 110 9.79 -6.92 -0.14
C ASP A 110 10.45 -5.85 -1.00
N GLU A 111 10.62 -6.13 -2.29
CA GLU A 111 11.19 -5.15 -3.22
C GLU A 111 10.31 -3.91 -3.35
N PHE A 112 8.99 -4.09 -3.37
CA PHE A 112 8.07 -2.97 -3.39
C PHE A 112 8.33 -2.04 -2.20
N PHE A 113 8.42 -2.58 -0.99
CA PHE A 113 8.61 -1.75 0.20
C PHE A 113 10.00 -1.11 0.24
N LYS A 114 11.00 -1.79 -0.29
CA LYS A 114 12.33 -1.20 -0.42
C LYS A 114 12.31 -0.02 -1.37
N LEU A 115 11.67 -0.17 -2.53
CA LEU A 115 11.52 0.91 -3.49
C LEU A 115 10.67 2.05 -2.93
N LEU A 116 9.66 1.72 -2.14
CA LEU A 116 8.83 2.72 -1.49
C LEU A 116 9.66 3.55 -0.51
N ASP A 117 10.54 2.92 0.26
CA ASP A 117 11.43 3.64 1.17
C ASP A 117 12.35 4.59 0.40
N GLU A 118 12.91 4.12 -0.71
CA GLU A 118 13.76 4.95 -1.57
C GLU A 118 12.99 6.11 -2.18
N PHE A 119 11.77 5.85 -2.65
CA PHE A 119 10.91 6.87 -3.22
C PHE A 119 10.59 7.97 -2.21
N ARG A 120 10.23 7.56 -1.00
CA ARG A 120 9.88 8.53 0.04
C ARG A 120 11.09 9.33 0.49
N ALA A 121 12.25 8.71 0.56
CA ALA A 121 13.49 9.42 0.89
C ALA A 121 13.84 10.45 -0.18
N ALA A 122 13.67 10.09 -1.45
CA ALA A 122 13.93 11.00 -2.57
C ALA A 122 12.93 12.14 -2.64
N SER A 123 11.71 11.91 -2.19
CA SER A 123 10.64 12.90 -2.24
C SER A 123 10.64 13.88 -1.08
N LYS A 124 11.43 13.60 -0.05
CA LYS A 124 11.47 14.52 1.09
C LYS A 124 11.99 15.87 0.67
N PRO A 125 11.32 16.94 1.07
CA PRO A 125 11.76 18.26 0.70
C PRO A 125 13.14 18.57 1.31
N ARG A 126 13.98 19.17 0.50
CA ARG A 126 15.26 19.65 0.95
C ARG A 126 15.16 21.09 1.46
N SER A 127 13.98 21.53 1.70
CA SER A 127 13.72 22.91 2.06
C SER A 127 14.53 23.41 3.22
N ARG A 128 14.83 22.57 4.16
CA ARG A 128 15.63 22.96 5.25
C ARG A 128 16.99 23.35 4.89
N ARG A 129 17.63 22.57 4.01
CA ARG A 129 18.92 22.85 3.56
C ARG A 129 18.95 24.03 2.72
N ALA A 130 18.05 24.14 1.83
CA ALA A 130 17.98 25.24 0.92
C ALA A 130 17.80 26.55 1.66
N GLY A 131 17.00 26.55 2.69
CA GLY A 131 16.78 27.75 3.47
C GLY A 131 18.03 28.22 4.14
N GLY A 132 18.85 27.30 4.58
CA GLY A 132 20.07 27.66 5.23
C GLY A 132 21.09 28.27 4.32
N SER A 133 21.07 27.82 3.11
CA SER A 133 22.11 28.25 2.22
C SER A 133 21.97 29.60 1.64
N ARG A 134 20.93 30.21 1.67
CA ARG A 134 20.81 31.33 0.96
C ARG A 134 21.06 32.49 1.45
N LYS A 135 21.59 32.79 1.68
CA LYS A 135 21.85 33.81 2.14
C LYS A 135 22.58 34.60 1.59
N GLU A 136 22.82 34.64 1.05
CA GLU A 136 23.60 35.25 0.61
C GLU A 136 23.45 36.28 0.20
N ALA A 137 23.22 36.48 0.16
CA ALA A 137 23.29 37.43 -0.37
C ALA A 137 23.88 38.43 -0.66
#